data_e62a0ab6365f1c91f0b885e9828fa3e9
#
_entry.id   e62a0ab6365f1c91f0b885e9828fa3e9
#
_cell.length_a   1.000
_cell.length_b   1.000
_cell.length_c   1.000
_cell.angle_alpha   90.00
_cell.angle_beta   90.00
_cell.angle_gamma   90.00
#
_symmetry.space_group_name_H-M   'P 1'
#
loop_
_entity.id
_entity.type
_entity.pdbx_description
1 polymer ?
#
loop_
_entity_poly.entity_id
_entity_poly.type
_entity_poly.pdbx_seq_one_letter_code
_entity_poly.pdbx_strand_id
1 'polypeptide(L)'
;MKKFKKLIIACDGESASGKSTAARLISKKYRLILLNSGLLYRYASKLLIKNKPRDPISFLNSKFKKVTYRNISNQNLHSQQISDHVALLAKNKEIRKIVNNFQKKIIKDNKKICVEGRDIASKILAKKPKYDIAFYFKCNLDVASYRRWIDIKKKVSLNDVKKSLRKRTAMDRTRKFSPLIKVKDAILIQTDKLNKKQVLSKMCKHIDKIN
;
A
#
# COMPACT_ATOMS: atom_id res chain seq x y z
N MET A 1 25.35 -8.71 -4.34
CA MET A 1 23.97 -8.20 -4.51
C MET A 1 23.79 -7.82 -5.97
N LYS A 2 22.76 -8.39 -6.63
CA LYS A 2 22.46 -8.12 -8.05
C LYS A 2 22.12 -6.63 -8.25
N LYS A 3 22.75 -6.00 -9.24
CA LYS A 3 22.45 -4.62 -9.62
C LYS A 3 21.45 -4.64 -10.77
N PHE A 4 20.28 -4.04 -10.59
CA PHE A 4 19.27 -3.92 -11.63
C PHE A 4 19.32 -2.53 -12.28
N LYS A 5 19.28 -2.47 -13.61
CA LYS A 5 19.05 -1.20 -14.36
C LYS A 5 17.59 -0.76 -14.24
N LYS A 6 16.67 -1.72 -14.20
CA LYS A 6 15.23 -1.53 -13.99
C LYS A 6 14.74 -2.60 -13.01
N LEU A 7 13.88 -2.23 -12.07
CA LEU A 7 13.18 -3.16 -11.19
C LEU A 7 11.91 -2.53 -10.63
N ILE A 8 10.76 -3.03 -11.04
CA ILE A 8 9.44 -2.58 -10.61
C ILE A 8 8.79 -3.71 -9.80
N ILE A 9 8.61 -3.48 -8.52
CA ILE A 9 8.03 -4.46 -7.59
C ILE A 9 6.63 -4.02 -7.19
N ALA A 10 5.65 -4.94 -7.33
CA ALA A 10 4.31 -4.77 -6.79
C ALA A 10 4.17 -5.51 -5.45
N CYS A 11 3.68 -4.84 -4.42
CA CYS A 11 3.39 -5.43 -3.11
C CYS A 11 1.94 -5.18 -2.73
N ASP A 12 1.11 -6.21 -2.83
CA ASP A 12 -0.29 -6.19 -2.40
C ASP A 12 -0.52 -7.11 -1.20
N GLY A 13 -1.63 -6.95 -0.50
CA GLY A 13 -1.97 -7.84 0.60
C GLY A 13 -2.88 -7.22 1.65
N GLU A 14 -3.25 -8.05 2.60
CA GLU A 14 -4.23 -7.73 3.64
C GLU A 14 -3.75 -6.65 4.62
N SER A 15 -4.67 -6.14 5.42
CA SER A 15 -4.36 -5.20 6.48
C SER A 15 -3.46 -5.85 7.52
N ALA A 16 -2.43 -5.12 7.98
CA ALA A 16 -1.45 -5.57 8.97
C ALA A 16 -0.69 -6.86 8.63
N SER A 17 -0.66 -7.29 7.35
CA SER A 17 0.08 -8.48 6.89
C SER A 17 1.61 -8.31 6.85
N GLY A 18 2.17 -7.23 7.37
CA GLY A 18 3.62 -6.95 7.31
C GLY A 18 4.14 -6.40 5.98
N LYS A 19 3.25 -6.21 4.99
CA LYS A 19 3.55 -5.73 3.65
C LYS A 19 4.40 -4.45 3.62
N SER A 20 4.00 -3.40 4.35
CA SER A 20 4.70 -2.10 4.35
C SER A 20 6.12 -2.20 4.92
N THR A 21 6.30 -3.04 5.93
CA THR A 21 7.64 -3.32 6.48
C THR A 21 8.51 -4.05 5.46
N ALA A 22 7.95 -5.05 4.78
CA ALA A 22 8.66 -5.81 3.75
C ALA A 22 9.02 -4.93 2.55
N ALA A 23 8.07 -4.13 2.05
CA ALA A 23 8.29 -3.19 0.96
C ALA A 23 9.41 -2.18 1.28
N ARG A 24 9.45 -1.64 2.52
CA ARG A 24 10.51 -0.75 2.97
C ARG A 24 11.89 -1.43 3.02
N LEU A 25 11.95 -2.65 3.57
CA LEU A 25 13.19 -3.40 3.66
C LEU A 25 13.75 -3.74 2.28
N ILE A 26 12.90 -4.19 1.35
CA ILE A 26 13.30 -4.53 0.00
C ILE A 26 13.73 -3.29 -0.79
N SER A 27 13.02 -2.18 -0.62
CA SER A 27 13.37 -0.90 -1.24
C SER A 27 14.74 -0.41 -0.77
N LYS A 28 15.03 -0.50 0.53
CA LYS A 28 16.36 -0.17 1.07
C LYS A 28 17.44 -1.08 0.48
N LYS A 29 17.20 -2.40 0.44
CA LYS A 29 18.17 -3.39 -0.02
C LYS A 29 18.54 -3.18 -1.50
N TYR A 30 17.56 -2.99 -2.39
CA TYR A 30 17.81 -2.85 -3.83
C TYR A 30 17.86 -1.38 -4.30
N ARG A 31 17.89 -0.42 -3.38
CA ARG A 31 17.93 1.03 -3.67
C ARG A 31 16.78 1.45 -4.59
N LEU A 32 15.55 1.04 -4.23
CA LEU A 32 14.34 1.38 -4.95
C LEU A 32 13.65 2.57 -4.27
N ILE A 33 12.94 3.37 -5.06
CA ILE A 33 11.97 4.31 -4.52
C ILE A 33 10.80 3.49 -3.94
N LEU A 34 10.40 3.80 -2.71
CA LEU A 34 9.21 3.21 -2.09
C LEU A 34 8.01 4.13 -2.31
N LEU A 35 7.02 3.67 -3.06
CA LEU A 35 5.74 4.34 -3.22
C LEU A 35 4.66 3.61 -2.40
N ASN A 36 4.23 4.22 -1.31
CA ASN A 36 3.12 3.73 -0.50
C ASN A 36 1.81 4.34 -0.98
N SER A 37 1.02 3.58 -1.73
CA SER A 37 -0.29 4.01 -2.24
C SER A 37 -1.26 4.40 -1.10
N GLY A 38 -1.17 3.73 0.04
CA GLY A 38 -1.99 4.05 1.21
C GLY A 38 -1.77 5.46 1.76
N LEU A 39 -0.56 6.01 1.65
CA LEU A 39 -0.28 7.39 2.08
C LEU A 39 -0.99 8.41 1.18
N LEU A 40 -1.16 8.13 -0.12
CA LEU A 40 -1.87 9.02 -1.03
C LEU A 40 -3.34 9.15 -0.65
N TYR A 41 -4.00 8.03 -0.34
CA TYR A 41 -5.38 8.05 0.16
C TYR A 41 -5.50 8.74 1.53
N ARG A 42 -4.51 8.56 2.41
CA ARG A 42 -4.45 9.24 3.71
C ARG A 42 -4.26 10.74 3.56
N TYR A 43 -3.45 11.16 2.62
CA TYR A 43 -3.27 12.57 2.28
C TYR A 43 -4.57 13.20 1.74
N ALA A 44 -5.24 12.53 0.79
CA ALA A 44 -6.55 12.96 0.30
C ALA A 44 -7.55 13.07 1.45
N SER A 45 -7.58 12.07 2.33
CA SER A 45 -8.45 12.04 3.52
C SER A 45 -8.20 13.22 4.46
N LYS A 46 -6.93 13.47 4.81
CA LYS A 46 -6.53 14.62 5.66
C LYS A 46 -6.98 15.94 5.06
N LEU A 47 -6.80 16.11 3.74
CA LEU A 47 -7.21 17.34 3.04
C LEU A 47 -8.72 17.55 3.12
N LEU A 48 -9.51 16.50 2.87
CA LEU A 48 -10.99 16.63 2.89
C LEU A 48 -11.54 16.84 4.30
N ILE A 49 -10.98 16.15 5.30
CA ILE A 49 -11.38 16.35 6.70
C ILE A 49 -11.10 17.79 7.15
N LYS A 50 -9.90 18.30 6.79
CA LYS A 50 -9.48 19.64 7.23
C LYS A 50 -10.26 20.76 6.53
N ASN A 51 -10.50 20.65 5.22
CA ASN A 51 -10.98 21.77 4.40
C ASN A 51 -12.47 21.69 4.08
N LYS A 52 -13.11 20.53 4.19
CA LYS A 52 -14.55 20.28 3.90
C LYS A 52 -15.04 21.00 2.63
N PRO A 53 -14.35 20.83 1.46
CA PRO A 53 -14.67 21.58 0.26
C PRO A 53 -16.05 21.21 -0.28
N ARG A 54 -16.75 22.18 -0.91
CA ARG A 54 -18.04 21.95 -1.60
C ARG A 54 -17.89 20.95 -2.75
N ASP A 55 -16.81 21.07 -3.54
CA ASP A 55 -16.43 20.10 -4.59
C ASP A 55 -15.13 19.38 -4.20
N PRO A 56 -15.22 18.17 -3.59
CA PRO A 56 -14.06 17.38 -3.21
C PRO A 56 -13.18 16.94 -4.39
N ILE A 57 -13.76 16.73 -5.56
CA ILE A 57 -13.04 16.20 -6.72
C ILE A 57 -12.13 17.27 -7.32
N SER A 58 -12.67 18.44 -7.67
CA SER A 58 -11.88 19.58 -8.17
C SER A 58 -10.82 20.00 -7.16
N PHE A 59 -11.17 20.05 -5.88
CA PHE A 59 -10.23 20.38 -4.81
C PHE A 59 -9.05 19.41 -4.76
N LEU A 60 -9.30 18.10 -4.74
CA LEU A 60 -8.24 17.11 -4.72
C LEU A 60 -7.40 17.13 -6.00
N ASN A 61 -8.02 17.28 -7.17
CA ASN A 61 -7.29 17.43 -8.43
C ASN A 61 -6.28 18.59 -8.39
N SER A 62 -6.71 19.76 -7.89
CA SER A 62 -5.83 20.91 -7.71
C SER A 62 -4.69 20.63 -6.76
N LYS A 63 -4.96 20.00 -5.60
CA LYS A 63 -3.94 19.70 -4.59
C LYS A 63 -2.93 18.66 -5.09
N PHE A 64 -3.38 17.59 -5.76
CA PHE A 64 -2.47 16.55 -6.29
C PHE A 64 -1.61 17.04 -7.47
N LYS A 65 -2.03 18.08 -8.22
CA LYS A 65 -1.19 18.71 -9.24
C LYS A 65 0.00 19.48 -8.65
N LYS A 66 -0.15 20.03 -7.44
CA LYS A 66 0.83 20.93 -6.80
C LYS A 66 1.75 20.24 -5.77
N VAL A 67 1.48 19.00 -5.39
CA VAL A 67 2.21 18.30 -4.33
C VAL A 67 3.21 17.30 -4.91
N THR A 68 4.32 17.08 -4.20
CA THR A 68 5.27 16.00 -4.48
C THR A 68 5.03 14.81 -3.56
N TYR A 69 5.44 13.61 -3.96
CA TYR A 69 5.33 12.43 -3.09
C TYR A 69 6.17 12.58 -1.80
N ARG A 70 7.33 13.23 -1.89
CA ARG A 70 8.18 13.54 -0.74
C ARG A 70 7.42 14.37 0.31
N ASN A 71 6.70 15.39 -0.13
CA ASN A 71 5.89 16.24 0.76
C ASN A 71 4.75 15.46 1.43
N ILE A 72 4.18 14.46 0.73
CA ILE A 72 3.15 13.58 1.31
C ILE A 72 3.76 12.61 2.32
N SER A 73 4.88 11.97 1.98
CA SER A 73 5.51 10.94 2.81
C SER A 73 6.06 11.47 4.14
N ASN A 74 6.41 12.75 4.19
CA ASN A 74 6.92 13.42 5.39
C ASN A 74 5.83 13.88 6.36
N GLN A 75 4.55 13.70 6.01
CA GLN A 75 3.45 14.10 6.90
C GLN A 75 3.05 12.97 7.86
N ASN A 76 2.61 13.36 9.06
CA ASN A 76 1.93 12.43 9.94
C ASN A 76 0.48 12.23 9.46
N LEU A 77 0.20 11.05 8.91
CA LEU A 77 -1.08 10.69 8.30
C LEU A 77 -1.74 9.48 9.00
N HIS A 78 -1.33 9.14 10.23
CA HIS A 78 -1.70 7.89 10.88
C HIS A 78 -2.73 8.03 12.01
N SER A 79 -3.59 9.07 11.99
CA SER A 79 -4.70 9.16 12.96
C SER A 79 -5.81 8.13 12.67
N GLN A 80 -6.62 7.82 13.70
CA GLN A 80 -7.77 6.92 13.56
C GLN A 80 -8.79 7.52 12.60
N GLN A 81 -9.14 8.80 12.77
CA GLN A 81 -10.08 9.52 11.91
C GLN A 81 -9.70 9.45 10.42
N ILE A 82 -8.41 9.69 10.08
CA ILE A 82 -7.92 9.52 8.71
C ILE A 82 -8.08 8.08 8.27
N SER A 83 -7.77 7.11 9.13
CA SER A 83 -7.83 5.68 8.78
C SER A 83 -9.24 5.21 8.44
N ASP A 84 -10.23 5.67 9.17
CA ASP A 84 -11.64 5.32 8.93
C ASP A 84 -12.17 6.00 7.66
N HIS A 85 -11.83 7.27 7.45
CA HIS A 85 -12.22 8.00 6.25
C HIS A 85 -11.60 7.43 4.97
N VAL A 86 -10.36 6.94 5.02
CA VAL A 86 -9.69 6.27 3.87
C VAL A 86 -10.51 5.09 3.33
N ALA A 87 -11.12 4.31 4.20
CA ALA A 87 -11.90 3.15 3.78
C ALA A 87 -13.14 3.53 2.96
N LEU A 88 -13.75 4.68 3.27
CA LEU A 88 -14.85 5.26 2.50
C LEU A 88 -14.36 5.87 1.18
N LEU A 89 -13.31 6.71 1.27
CA LEU A 89 -12.69 7.37 0.13
C LEU A 89 -12.24 6.39 -0.96
N ALA A 90 -11.66 5.26 -0.57
CA ALA A 90 -11.19 4.23 -1.49
C ALA A 90 -12.31 3.54 -2.30
N LYS A 91 -13.59 3.74 -1.96
CA LYS A 91 -14.74 3.29 -2.75
C LYS A 91 -15.10 4.25 -3.89
N ASN A 92 -14.72 5.53 -3.79
CA ASN A 92 -15.07 6.54 -4.77
C ASN A 92 -14.18 6.41 -6.03
N LYS A 93 -14.80 6.23 -7.20
CA LYS A 93 -14.14 6.02 -8.49
C LYS A 93 -13.31 7.22 -8.93
N GLU A 94 -13.84 8.45 -8.76
CA GLU A 94 -13.16 9.67 -9.20
C GLU A 94 -11.94 9.99 -8.31
N ILE A 95 -12.07 9.81 -7.02
CA ILE A 95 -10.92 9.96 -6.09
C ILE A 95 -9.83 8.94 -6.41
N ARG A 96 -10.21 7.69 -6.71
CA ARG A 96 -9.26 6.67 -7.17
C ARG A 96 -8.55 7.10 -8.45
N LYS A 97 -9.28 7.69 -9.42
CA LYS A 97 -8.70 8.17 -10.67
C LYS A 97 -7.62 9.24 -10.41
N ILE A 98 -7.88 10.20 -9.51
CA ILE A 98 -6.90 11.23 -9.12
C ILE A 98 -5.66 10.59 -8.51
N VAL A 99 -5.83 9.75 -7.50
CA VAL A 99 -4.72 9.06 -6.82
C VAL A 99 -3.94 8.16 -7.79
N ASN A 100 -4.64 7.42 -8.66
CA ASN A 100 -4.02 6.54 -9.64
C ASN A 100 -3.20 7.31 -10.68
N ASN A 101 -3.68 8.46 -11.15
CA ASN A 101 -2.94 9.31 -12.08
C ASN A 101 -1.66 9.83 -11.44
N PHE A 102 -1.73 10.28 -10.18
CA PHE A 102 -0.57 10.75 -9.44
C PHE A 102 0.50 9.64 -9.27
N GLN A 103 0.09 8.45 -8.83
CA GLN A 103 1.06 7.36 -8.65
C GLN A 103 1.61 6.82 -9.99
N LYS A 104 0.80 6.79 -11.06
CA LYS A 104 1.28 6.40 -12.41
C LYS A 104 2.35 7.35 -12.94
N LYS A 105 2.23 8.65 -12.69
CA LYS A 105 3.27 9.63 -13.02
C LYS A 105 4.58 9.27 -12.31
N ILE A 106 4.55 9.04 -11.00
CA ILE A 106 5.75 8.67 -10.24
C ILE A 106 6.37 7.36 -10.76
N ILE A 107 5.54 6.36 -11.06
CA ILE A 107 6.01 5.07 -11.58
C ILE A 107 6.67 5.24 -12.95
N LYS A 108 6.10 6.06 -13.85
CA LYS A 108 6.66 6.32 -15.18
C LYS A 108 8.04 6.94 -15.10
N ASP A 109 8.23 7.87 -14.15
CA ASP A 109 9.47 8.62 -13.99
C ASP A 109 10.58 7.81 -13.28
N ASN A 110 10.27 6.58 -12.78
CA ASN A 110 11.19 5.82 -11.95
C ASN A 110 11.30 4.36 -12.38
N LYS A 111 12.43 4.00 -12.99
CA LYS A 111 12.73 2.63 -13.42
C LYS A 111 13.01 1.65 -12.26
N LYS A 112 13.32 2.17 -11.06
CA LYS A 112 13.64 1.38 -9.85
C LYS A 112 12.68 1.76 -8.73
N ILE A 113 11.58 1.01 -8.59
CA ILE A 113 10.50 1.36 -7.68
C ILE A 113 9.83 0.12 -7.08
N CYS A 114 9.51 0.20 -5.80
CA CYS A 114 8.62 -0.74 -5.11
C CYS A 114 7.32 0.00 -4.76
N VAL A 115 6.22 -0.49 -5.28
CA VAL A 115 4.89 0.09 -5.02
C VAL A 115 4.11 -0.84 -4.10
N GLU A 116 3.61 -0.30 -2.98
CA GLU A 116 2.77 -1.06 -2.06
C GLU A 116 1.33 -0.54 -2.00
N GLY A 117 0.37 -1.46 -1.91
CA GLY A 117 -1.04 -1.11 -1.84
C GLY A 117 -1.97 -2.29 -1.60
N ARG A 118 -3.08 -2.32 -2.37
CA ARG A 118 -4.11 -3.35 -2.34
C ARG A 118 -4.46 -3.88 -3.74
N ASP A 119 -4.18 -3.11 -4.76
CA ASP A 119 -4.55 -3.36 -6.14
C ASP A 119 -3.41 -2.94 -7.10
N ILE A 120 -2.18 -3.00 -6.61
CA ILE A 120 -1.02 -2.55 -7.37
C ILE A 120 -0.78 -3.47 -8.56
N ALA A 121 -0.65 -4.76 -8.33
CA ALA A 121 -0.45 -5.73 -9.40
C ALA A 121 -1.66 -5.85 -10.31
N SER A 122 -2.88 -5.84 -9.74
CA SER A 122 -4.12 -6.08 -10.49
C SER A 122 -4.64 -4.87 -11.28
N LYS A 123 -4.25 -3.63 -10.92
CA LYS A 123 -4.78 -2.40 -11.55
C LYS A 123 -3.69 -1.39 -11.90
N ILE A 124 -2.82 -1.03 -10.96
CA ILE A 124 -1.87 0.07 -11.17
C ILE A 124 -0.75 -0.34 -12.13
N LEU A 125 -0.20 -1.53 -11.96
CA LEU A 125 0.88 -2.13 -12.74
C LEU A 125 0.41 -3.33 -13.59
N ALA A 126 -0.91 -3.43 -13.86
CA ALA A 126 -1.47 -4.50 -14.68
C ALA A 126 -1.11 -4.37 -16.17
N LYS A 127 -0.89 -3.12 -16.63
CA LYS A 127 -0.48 -2.77 -18.00
C LYS A 127 0.86 -2.04 -17.95
N LYS A 128 1.34 -1.51 -19.09
CA LYS A 128 2.61 -0.76 -19.19
C LYS A 128 2.59 0.52 -18.32
N PRO A 129 3.62 0.72 -17.46
CA PRO A 129 4.67 -0.22 -17.13
C PRO A 129 4.15 -1.35 -16.23
N LYS A 130 4.41 -2.61 -16.61
CA LYS A 130 4.08 -3.78 -15.79
C LYS A 130 5.19 -3.98 -14.75
N TYR A 131 4.84 -4.61 -13.61
CA TYR A 131 5.83 -5.06 -12.62
C TYR A 131 6.72 -6.16 -13.20
N ASP A 132 7.97 -6.21 -12.74
CA ASP A 132 8.89 -7.32 -13.01
C ASP A 132 8.60 -8.49 -12.05
N ILE A 133 8.11 -8.18 -10.83
CA ILE A 133 7.68 -9.19 -9.85
C ILE A 133 6.55 -8.63 -8.95
N ALA A 134 5.61 -9.50 -8.59
CA ALA A 134 4.52 -9.18 -7.68
C ALA A 134 4.55 -10.09 -6.45
N PHE A 135 4.36 -9.51 -5.26
CA PHE A 135 4.19 -10.20 -4.00
C PHE A 135 2.79 -9.93 -3.42
N TYR A 136 2.15 -10.99 -2.92
CA TYR A 136 0.90 -10.88 -2.19
C TYR A 136 1.10 -11.32 -0.74
N PHE A 137 0.86 -10.42 0.20
CA PHE A 137 1.09 -10.65 1.62
C PHE A 137 -0.21 -11.08 2.32
N LYS A 138 -0.13 -12.20 3.04
CA LYS A 138 -1.20 -12.72 3.89
C LYS A 138 -0.67 -12.95 5.30
N CYS A 139 -1.53 -12.74 6.29
CA CYS A 139 -1.24 -13.03 7.69
C CYS A 139 -2.52 -13.51 8.37
N ASN A 140 -2.39 -14.48 9.26
CA ASN A 140 -3.50 -14.88 10.14
C ASN A 140 -4.01 -13.65 10.89
N LEU A 141 -5.34 -13.54 11.03
CA LEU A 141 -5.96 -12.37 11.62
C LEU A 141 -5.54 -12.13 13.07
N ASP A 142 -5.36 -13.21 13.85
CA ASP A 142 -4.97 -13.08 15.25
C ASP A 142 -3.54 -12.55 15.37
N VAL A 143 -2.61 -13.11 14.60
CA VAL A 143 -1.22 -12.65 14.55
C VAL A 143 -1.14 -11.20 14.05
N ALA A 144 -1.88 -10.86 12.99
CA ALA A 144 -1.93 -9.50 12.44
C ALA A 144 -2.51 -8.50 13.47
N SER A 145 -3.56 -8.91 14.20
CA SER A 145 -4.20 -8.10 15.23
C SER A 145 -3.28 -7.85 16.41
N TYR A 146 -2.60 -8.88 16.89
CA TYR A 146 -1.64 -8.77 17.97
C TYR A 146 -0.48 -7.84 17.61
N ARG A 147 0.14 -8.03 16.42
CA ARG A 147 1.20 -7.14 15.92
C ARG A 147 0.73 -5.69 15.84
N ARG A 148 -0.47 -5.46 15.30
CA ARG A 148 -1.04 -4.12 15.21
C ARG A 148 -1.33 -3.51 16.56
N TRP A 149 -1.82 -4.30 17.50
CA TRP A 149 -2.12 -3.87 18.87
C TRP A 149 -0.87 -3.39 19.60
N ILE A 150 0.25 -4.10 19.46
CA ILE A 150 1.56 -3.66 19.97
C ILE A 150 2.01 -2.36 19.26
N ASP A 151 1.91 -2.29 17.92
CA ASP A 151 2.32 -1.10 17.15
C ASP A 151 1.58 0.18 17.59
N ILE A 152 0.32 0.07 17.99
CA ILE A 152 -0.47 1.21 18.51
C ILE A 152 -0.35 1.39 20.02
N LYS A 153 0.64 0.75 20.66
CA LYS A 153 0.91 0.85 22.09
C LYS A 153 -0.31 0.48 22.96
N LYS A 154 -1.08 -0.55 22.54
CA LYS A 154 -2.24 -1.09 23.27
C LYS A 154 -3.34 -0.04 23.61
N LYS A 155 -3.47 1.03 22.80
CA LYS A 155 -4.39 2.15 23.05
C LYS A 155 -5.88 1.78 23.01
N VAL A 156 -6.23 0.63 22.43
CA VAL A 156 -7.59 0.07 22.34
C VAL A 156 -7.52 -1.42 22.61
N SER A 157 -8.67 -2.09 22.81
CA SER A 157 -8.69 -3.54 23.05
C SER A 157 -8.18 -4.34 21.86
N LEU A 158 -7.56 -5.50 22.10
CA LEU A 158 -7.14 -6.42 21.03
C LEU A 158 -8.33 -6.86 20.17
N ASN A 159 -9.51 -7.02 20.78
CA ASN A 159 -10.73 -7.41 20.07
C ASN A 159 -11.19 -6.31 19.11
N ASP A 160 -11.10 -5.04 19.49
CA ASP A 160 -11.44 -3.92 18.61
C ASP A 160 -10.46 -3.81 17.43
N VAL A 161 -9.16 -4.04 17.67
CA VAL A 161 -8.17 -4.14 16.59
C VAL A 161 -8.54 -5.27 15.64
N LYS A 162 -8.89 -6.46 16.16
CA LYS A 162 -9.28 -7.62 15.36
C LYS A 162 -10.53 -7.35 14.53
N LYS A 163 -11.56 -6.76 15.12
CA LYS A 163 -12.80 -6.34 14.43
C LYS A 163 -12.49 -5.33 13.32
N SER A 164 -11.67 -4.33 13.61
CA SER A 164 -11.28 -3.29 12.64
C SER A 164 -10.50 -3.89 11.46
N LEU A 165 -9.52 -4.75 11.69
CA LEU A 165 -8.74 -5.39 10.62
C LEU A 165 -9.59 -6.32 9.76
N ARG A 166 -10.50 -7.10 10.37
CA ARG A 166 -11.47 -7.97 9.66
C ARG A 166 -12.35 -7.12 8.74
N LYS A 167 -12.99 -6.08 9.29
CA LYS A 167 -13.86 -5.15 8.53
C LYS A 167 -13.10 -4.53 7.36
N ARG A 168 -11.89 -4.04 7.59
CA ARG A 168 -11.08 -3.40 6.56
C ARG A 168 -10.68 -4.37 5.45
N THR A 169 -10.24 -5.57 5.79
CA THR A 169 -9.88 -6.59 4.79
C THR A 169 -11.11 -7.02 3.98
N ALA A 170 -12.27 -7.19 4.61
CA ALA A 170 -13.52 -7.47 3.92
C ALA A 170 -13.86 -6.34 2.93
N MET A 171 -13.84 -5.08 3.38
CA MET A 171 -14.10 -3.92 2.51
C MET A 171 -13.12 -3.83 1.33
N ASP A 172 -11.83 -4.12 1.54
CA ASP A 172 -10.83 -4.11 0.46
C ASP A 172 -11.11 -5.22 -0.56
N ARG A 173 -11.61 -6.40 -0.13
CA ARG A 173 -11.91 -7.54 -1.02
C ARG A 173 -13.23 -7.39 -1.77
N THR A 174 -14.25 -6.80 -1.15
CA THR A 174 -15.62 -6.74 -1.70
C THR A 174 -15.95 -5.43 -2.43
N ARG A 175 -15.04 -4.45 -2.44
CA ARG A 175 -15.30 -3.19 -3.12
C ARG A 175 -15.48 -3.39 -4.63
N LYS A 176 -16.49 -2.72 -5.21
CA LYS A 176 -16.84 -2.80 -6.64
C LYS A 176 -15.67 -2.43 -7.57
N PHE A 177 -14.88 -1.42 -7.18
CA PHE A 177 -13.76 -0.94 -7.99
C PHE A 177 -12.43 -1.34 -7.37
N SER A 178 -11.58 -2.01 -8.14
CA SER A 178 -10.24 -2.44 -7.75
C SER A 178 -10.21 -3.26 -6.44
N PRO A 179 -10.91 -4.39 -6.35
CA PRO A 179 -10.87 -5.26 -5.16
C PRO A 179 -9.45 -5.75 -4.89
N LEU A 180 -9.19 -6.05 -3.62
CA LEU A 180 -7.96 -6.74 -3.23
C LEU A 180 -8.01 -8.18 -3.70
N ILE A 181 -7.26 -8.50 -4.74
CA ILE A 181 -7.10 -9.85 -5.29
C ILE A 181 -5.63 -10.22 -5.39
N LYS A 182 -5.31 -11.50 -5.24
CA LYS A 182 -4.01 -12.06 -5.59
C LYS A 182 -4.03 -12.38 -7.09
N VAL A 183 -3.21 -11.71 -7.89
CA VAL A 183 -3.02 -12.07 -9.31
C VAL A 183 -2.31 -13.42 -9.44
N LYS A 184 -2.51 -14.11 -10.56
CA LYS A 184 -2.03 -15.50 -10.77
C LYS A 184 -0.52 -15.64 -10.53
N ASP A 185 0.27 -14.73 -11.06
CA ASP A 185 1.73 -14.72 -11.01
C ASP A 185 2.31 -14.05 -9.74
N ALA A 186 1.46 -13.55 -8.82
CA ALA A 186 1.96 -13.01 -7.56
C ALA A 186 2.42 -14.10 -6.60
N ILE A 187 3.61 -13.92 -6.07
CA ILE A 187 4.23 -14.79 -5.08
C ILE A 187 3.57 -14.55 -3.72
N LEU A 188 3.00 -15.60 -3.14
CA LEU A 188 2.40 -15.54 -1.80
C LEU A 188 3.49 -15.49 -0.72
N ILE A 189 3.44 -14.44 0.10
CA ILE A 189 4.26 -14.30 1.30
C ILE A 189 3.34 -14.42 2.52
N GLN A 190 3.30 -15.59 3.12
CA GLN A 190 2.60 -15.82 4.38
C GLN A 190 3.53 -15.44 5.53
N THR A 191 3.10 -14.48 6.36
CA THR A 191 3.99 -13.84 7.33
C THR A 191 3.79 -14.28 8.77
N ASP A 192 2.85 -15.19 9.03
CA ASP A 192 2.44 -15.61 10.38
C ASP A 192 3.64 -16.02 11.25
N LYS A 193 4.43 -16.96 10.72
CA LYS A 193 5.57 -17.59 11.42
C LYS A 193 6.92 -16.97 11.00
N LEU A 194 6.93 -15.87 10.24
CA LEU A 194 8.15 -15.27 9.72
C LEU A 194 8.50 -13.98 10.46
N ASN A 195 9.76 -13.82 10.84
CA ASN A 195 10.31 -12.55 11.28
C ASN A 195 10.69 -11.66 10.06
N LYS A 196 11.05 -10.41 10.34
CA LYS A 196 11.38 -9.41 9.30
C LYS A 196 12.54 -9.85 8.40
N LYS A 197 13.57 -10.50 8.96
CA LYS A 197 14.75 -10.99 8.21
C LYS A 197 14.36 -12.15 7.29
N GLN A 198 13.54 -13.09 7.77
CA GLN A 198 13.05 -14.22 6.99
C GLN A 198 12.13 -13.79 5.83
N VAL A 199 11.23 -12.83 6.07
CA VAL A 199 10.40 -12.25 4.99
C VAL A 199 11.29 -11.60 3.92
N LEU A 200 12.27 -10.79 4.33
CA LEU A 200 13.21 -10.16 3.40
C LEU A 200 13.98 -11.20 2.60
N SER A 201 14.55 -12.23 3.26
CA SER A 201 15.29 -13.32 2.60
C SER A 201 14.43 -14.04 1.57
N LYS A 202 13.17 -14.37 1.94
CA LYS A 202 12.23 -15.04 1.01
C LYS A 202 11.96 -14.18 -0.22
N MET A 203 11.76 -12.88 -0.07
CA MET A 203 11.56 -11.97 -1.22
C MET A 203 12.81 -11.90 -2.09
N CYS A 204 14.00 -11.78 -1.48
CA CYS A 204 15.26 -11.71 -2.21
C CYS A 204 15.50 -12.95 -3.08
N LYS A 205 15.25 -14.16 -2.56
CA LYS A 205 15.38 -15.41 -3.33
C LYS A 205 14.59 -15.38 -4.65
N HIS A 206 13.47 -14.70 -4.70
CA HIS A 206 12.68 -14.55 -5.92
C HIS A 206 13.15 -13.40 -6.80
N ILE A 207 13.54 -12.27 -6.20
CA ILE A 207 14.02 -11.09 -6.95
C ILE A 207 15.35 -11.40 -7.64
N ASP A 208 16.26 -12.08 -6.94
CA ASP A 208 17.60 -12.38 -7.49
C ASP A 208 17.56 -13.39 -8.67
N LYS A 209 16.39 -14.04 -8.89
CA LYS A 209 16.14 -14.90 -10.07
C LYS A 209 15.65 -14.14 -11.31
N ILE A 210 15.32 -12.87 -11.19
CA ILE A 210 14.92 -12.05 -12.33
C ILE A 210 16.16 -11.77 -13.17
N ASN A 211 16.10 -12.07 -14.47
CA ASN A 211 17.20 -11.85 -15.43
C ASN A 211 17.30 -10.39 -15.85
#